data_c653718d5f546519613cd52f5438d482
#
_entry.id   c653718d5f546519613cd52f5438d482
#
_cell.length_a   1.000
_cell.length_b   1.000
_cell.length_c   1.000
_cell.angle_alpha   90.00
_cell.angle_beta   90.00
_cell.angle_gamma   90.00
#
_symmetry.space_group_name_H-M   'P 1'
#
loop_
_entity.id
_entity.type
_entity.pdbx_description
1 polymer ?
#
loop_
_entity_poly.entity_id
_entity_poly.type
_entity_poly.pdbx_seq_one_letter_code
_entity_poly.pdbx_strand_id
1 'polypeptide(L)'
;TGTIAFLLKLKSSYSFVDALTRAHSMDEDIWKGLMANWHGIDVLLSPDQPAHGVDLQSDATGVLQFAGMIYELVVVDTNVPFGPWALSIARQSDELLLVTTNELSCLQAAQKALAYFDRNRVERSKVRVVVNRFSKDVGLSQEVIEAALHTEVYHTIPSDYETISRSLVEGRAAPSATPVGKSIQQLVEKLTGKAIRSESPKPSSLTNLFGFLRR
;
A
#
# COMPACT_ATOMS: atom_id res chain seq x y z
N THR A 1 3.20 2.88 -14.50
CA THR A 1 1.98 3.69 -14.39
C THR A 1 1.20 3.20 -13.18
N GLY A 2 1.16 4.00 -12.12
CA GLY A 2 0.42 3.70 -10.90
C GLY A 2 -1.05 4.10 -11.01
N THR A 3 -1.91 3.38 -10.31
CA THR A 3 -3.36 3.66 -10.27
C THR A 3 -3.77 4.52 -9.07
N ILE A 4 -2.87 4.74 -8.11
CA ILE A 4 -3.16 5.49 -6.86
C ILE A 4 -3.68 6.90 -7.15
N ALA A 5 -3.06 7.64 -8.07
CA ALA A 5 -3.51 8.98 -8.46
C ALA A 5 -4.97 8.97 -8.91
N PHE A 6 -5.34 8.01 -9.78
CA PHE A 6 -6.71 7.85 -10.27
C PHE A 6 -7.67 7.48 -9.14
N LEU A 7 -7.31 6.49 -8.30
CA LEU A 7 -8.16 5.98 -7.23
C LEU A 7 -8.43 7.04 -6.15
N LEU A 8 -7.44 7.85 -5.82
CA LEU A 8 -7.55 8.91 -4.81
C LEU A 8 -7.92 10.27 -5.41
N LYS A 9 -8.15 10.34 -6.73
CA LYS A 9 -8.47 11.58 -7.47
C LYS A 9 -7.43 12.67 -7.28
N LEU A 10 -6.15 12.27 -7.17
CA LEU A 10 -5.02 13.16 -7.01
C LEU A 10 -4.48 13.63 -8.37
N LYS A 11 -3.97 14.84 -8.39
CA LYS A 11 -3.22 15.42 -9.51
C LYS A 11 -1.92 16.00 -9.00
N SER A 12 -0.83 15.76 -9.70
CA SER A 12 0.46 16.40 -9.46
C SER A 12 1.15 16.65 -10.79
N SER A 13 1.90 17.73 -10.86
CA SER A 13 2.78 18.00 -12.01
C SER A 13 4.09 17.21 -11.93
N TYR A 14 4.36 16.59 -10.80
CA TYR A 14 5.58 15.84 -10.52
C TYR A 14 5.27 14.39 -10.19
N SER A 15 6.25 13.55 -10.39
CA SER A 15 6.15 12.11 -10.19
C SER A 15 7.37 11.56 -9.46
N PHE A 16 7.33 10.28 -9.14
CA PHE A 16 8.46 9.55 -8.59
C PHE A 16 9.73 9.63 -9.47
N VAL A 17 9.57 9.76 -10.78
CA VAL A 17 10.70 9.95 -11.72
C VAL A 17 11.41 11.27 -11.45
N ASP A 18 10.66 12.32 -11.14
CA ASP A 18 11.22 13.63 -10.79
C ASP A 18 12.00 13.57 -9.48
N ALA A 19 11.54 12.76 -8.52
CA ALA A 19 12.26 12.51 -7.27
C ALA A 19 13.58 11.76 -7.51
N LEU A 20 13.59 10.73 -8.39
CA LEU A 20 14.79 10.01 -8.76
C LEU A 20 15.85 10.91 -9.40
N THR A 21 15.44 11.77 -10.33
CA THR A 21 16.38 12.69 -11.01
C THR A 21 16.99 13.72 -10.09
N ARG A 22 16.31 14.04 -8.97
CA ARG A 22 16.74 15.02 -7.99
C ARG A 22 17.30 14.40 -6.70
N ALA A 23 17.43 13.09 -6.63
CA ALA A 23 17.83 12.38 -5.41
C ALA A 23 19.13 12.89 -4.77
N HIS A 24 20.10 13.35 -5.59
CA HIS A 24 21.37 13.88 -5.10
C HIS A 24 21.31 15.32 -4.55
N SER A 25 20.25 16.06 -4.82
CA SER A 25 20.07 17.46 -4.40
C SER A 25 18.73 17.65 -3.65
N MET A 26 18.22 16.57 -3.08
CA MET A 26 16.93 16.58 -2.38
C MET A 26 17.05 17.36 -1.08
N ASP A 27 16.15 18.32 -0.88
CA ASP A 27 15.90 19.02 0.37
C ASP A 27 14.40 18.99 0.71
N GLU A 28 14.03 19.52 1.87
CA GLU A 28 12.63 19.50 2.32
C GLU A 28 11.69 20.31 1.42
N ASP A 29 12.15 21.42 0.84
CA ASP A 29 11.31 22.27 -0.01
C ASP A 29 11.06 21.60 -1.36
N ILE A 30 12.10 21.01 -1.96
CA ILE A 30 12.01 20.20 -3.17
C ILE A 30 11.07 19.01 -2.89
N TRP A 31 11.27 18.31 -1.77
CA TRP A 31 10.46 17.15 -1.40
C TRP A 31 8.99 17.51 -1.28
N LYS A 32 8.66 18.55 -0.51
CA LYS A 32 7.28 19.05 -0.37
C LYS A 32 6.65 19.42 -1.71
N GLY A 33 7.44 20.01 -2.61
CA GLY A 33 7.00 20.37 -3.97
C GLY A 33 6.64 19.17 -4.85
N LEU A 34 7.21 17.98 -4.58
CA LEU A 34 6.94 16.76 -5.33
C LEU A 34 5.68 16.02 -4.84
N MET A 35 5.22 16.29 -3.60
CA MET A 35 4.13 15.56 -2.97
C MET A 35 2.76 16.07 -3.38
N ALA A 36 1.83 15.15 -3.60
CA ALA A 36 0.41 15.41 -3.54
C ALA A 36 -0.08 15.09 -2.11
N ASN A 37 -1.01 15.87 -1.56
CA ASN A 37 -1.56 15.60 -0.24
C ASN A 37 -2.97 14.99 -0.34
N TRP A 38 -3.19 13.91 0.39
CA TRP A 38 -4.49 13.28 0.52
C TRP A 38 -4.82 13.08 2.00
N HIS A 39 -5.72 13.93 2.52
CA HIS A 39 -6.17 13.87 3.92
C HIS A 39 -5.04 13.82 4.96
N GLY A 40 -3.97 14.59 4.74
CA GLY A 40 -2.81 14.63 5.64
C GLY A 40 -1.76 13.56 5.36
N ILE A 41 -1.95 12.76 4.31
CA ILE A 41 -0.96 11.79 3.82
C ILE A 41 -0.27 12.39 2.60
N ASP A 42 1.05 12.46 2.62
CA ASP A 42 1.84 12.87 1.48
C ASP A 42 2.01 11.69 0.53
N VAL A 43 1.72 11.91 -0.75
CA VAL A 43 1.72 10.86 -1.77
C VAL A 43 2.64 11.27 -2.92
N LEU A 44 3.71 10.51 -3.14
CA LEU A 44 4.56 10.63 -4.32
C LEU A 44 4.00 9.76 -5.44
N LEU A 45 3.50 10.40 -6.47
CA LEU A 45 2.77 9.72 -7.53
C LEU A 45 3.69 9.09 -8.58
N SER A 46 3.22 8.04 -9.21
CA SER A 46 3.81 7.53 -10.45
C SER A 46 3.52 8.48 -11.61
N PRO A 47 4.35 8.52 -12.67
CA PRO A 47 4.06 9.32 -13.85
C PRO A 47 2.78 8.85 -14.54
N ASP A 48 1.97 9.79 -15.06
CA ASP A 48 0.73 9.51 -15.77
C ASP A 48 0.96 8.73 -17.07
N GLN A 49 2.10 8.96 -17.70
CA GLN A 49 2.50 8.26 -18.92
C GLN A 49 3.79 7.47 -18.68
N PRO A 50 4.02 6.39 -19.44
CA PRO A 50 5.28 5.68 -19.38
C PRO A 50 6.45 6.65 -19.63
N ALA A 51 7.36 6.71 -18.69
CA ALA A 51 8.53 7.56 -18.81
C ALA A 51 9.47 6.98 -19.87
N HIS A 52 9.61 7.67 -21.00
CA HIS A 52 10.60 7.31 -22.03
C HIS A 52 11.98 7.80 -21.60
N GLY A 53 12.98 6.92 -21.72
CA GLY A 53 14.39 7.29 -21.50
C GLY A 53 14.83 7.38 -20.04
N VAL A 54 13.96 7.10 -19.08
CA VAL A 54 14.37 6.91 -17.69
C VAL A 54 14.86 5.48 -17.54
N ASP A 55 16.13 5.33 -17.27
CA ASP A 55 16.67 4.03 -16.86
C ASP A 55 16.08 3.69 -15.48
N LEU A 56 15.04 2.86 -15.47
CA LEU A 56 14.44 2.32 -14.23
C LEU A 56 15.40 1.36 -13.49
N GLN A 57 16.65 1.23 -13.96
CA GLN A 57 17.74 0.67 -13.17
C GLN A 57 18.28 1.69 -12.15
N SER A 58 17.76 2.94 -12.17
CA SER A 58 18.05 3.94 -11.15
C SER A 58 17.65 3.42 -9.78
N ASP A 59 18.60 3.46 -8.87
CA ASP A 59 18.42 2.99 -7.50
C ASP A 59 17.44 3.88 -6.73
N ALA A 60 16.40 3.30 -6.14
CA ALA A 60 15.44 4.02 -5.29
C ALA A 60 16.02 4.45 -3.96
N THR A 61 17.23 3.99 -3.61
CA THR A 61 17.83 4.14 -2.28
C THR A 61 17.81 5.57 -1.78
N GLY A 62 18.26 6.53 -2.59
CA GLY A 62 18.30 7.94 -2.17
C GLY A 62 16.93 8.53 -1.84
N VAL A 63 15.93 8.22 -2.65
CA VAL A 63 14.54 8.69 -2.42
C VAL A 63 13.94 8.04 -1.18
N LEU A 64 14.14 6.73 -0.98
CA LEU A 64 13.62 6.00 0.16
C LEU A 64 14.30 6.41 1.47
N GLN A 65 15.62 6.61 1.44
CA GLN A 65 16.35 7.11 2.62
C GLN A 65 15.87 8.50 3.01
N PHE A 66 15.68 9.41 2.03
CA PHE A 66 15.16 10.74 2.31
C PHE A 66 13.74 10.69 2.89
N ALA A 67 12.86 9.86 2.33
CA ALA A 67 11.52 9.65 2.88
C ALA A 67 11.57 9.13 4.32
N GLY A 68 12.44 8.16 4.61
CA GLY A 68 12.61 7.59 5.96
C GLY A 68 13.16 8.56 7.00
N MET A 69 13.82 9.67 6.58
CA MET A 69 14.22 10.74 7.50
C MET A 69 13.07 11.69 7.86
N ILE A 70 12.07 11.80 6.99
CA ILE A 70 10.96 12.77 7.17
C ILE A 70 9.74 12.11 7.81
N TYR A 71 9.43 10.86 7.44
CA TYR A 71 8.20 10.20 7.82
C TYR A 71 8.45 9.04 8.80
N GLU A 72 7.56 8.90 9.78
CA GLU A 72 7.56 7.74 10.68
C GLU A 72 7.18 6.44 9.95
N LEU A 73 6.38 6.54 8.89
CA LEU A 73 5.91 5.40 8.10
C LEU A 73 5.96 5.75 6.62
N VAL A 74 6.65 4.92 5.85
CA VAL A 74 6.72 5.00 4.39
C VAL A 74 6.15 3.72 3.79
N VAL A 75 5.14 3.84 2.94
CA VAL A 75 4.52 2.71 2.24
C VAL A 75 4.83 2.82 0.75
N VAL A 76 5.47 1.80 0.20
CA VAL A 76 5.82 1.74 -1.23
C VAL A 76 4.93 0.73 -1.92
N ASP A 77 4.06 1.22 -2.83
CA ASP A 77 3.25 0.36 -3.69
C ASP A 77 4.04 -0.02 -4.95
N THR A 78 4.20 -1.32 -5.18
CA THR A 78 4.89 -1.85 -6.37
C THR A 78 4.15 -3.04 -6.93
N ASN A 79 4.05 -3.11 -8.26
CA ASN A 79 3.33 -4.16 -8.97
C ASN A 79 4.22 -5.30 -9.47
N VAL A 80 5.54 -5.17 -9.35
CA VAL A 80 6.50 -6.15 -9.90
C VAL A 80 7.45 -6.60 -8.80
N PRO A 81 7.44 -7.89 -8.43
CA PRO A 81 8.36 -8.43 -7.41
C PRO A 81 9.73 -8.79 -7.97
N PHE A 82 10.02 -8.52 -9.23
CA PHE A 82 11.25 -8.93 -9.91
C PHE A 82 12.04 -7.73 -10.43
N GLY A 83 13.35 -7.94 -10.64
CA GLY A 83 14.26 -6.96 -11.21
C GLY A 83 15.02 -6.13 -10.16
N PRO A 84 16.01 -5.34 -10.62
CA PRO A 84 16.88 -4.54 -9.73
C PRO A 84 16.10 -3.56 -8.86
N TRP A 85 15.06 -2.96 -9.42
CA TRP A 85 14.17 -2.04 -8.74
C TRP A 85 13.46 -2.67 -7.53
N ALA A 86 12.82 -3.83 -7.73
CA ALA A 86 12.15 -4.54 -6.64
C ALA A 86 13.13 -4.94 -5.53
N LEU A 87 14.35 -5.34 -5.90
CA LEU A 87 15.41 -5.68 -4.93
C LEU A 87 15.91 -4.46 -4.18
N SER A 88 16.05 -3.30 -4.83
CA SER A 88 16.43 -2.05 -4.17
C SER A 88 15.41 -1.68 -3.10
N ILE A 89 14.12 -1.70 -3.43
CA ILE A 89 13.04 -1.44 -2.47
C ILE A 89 13.05 -2.49 -1.35
N ALA A 90 13.10 -3.78 -1.67
CA ALA A 90 13.07 -4.86 -0.69
C ALA A 90 14.23 -4.80 0.32
N ARG A 91 15.41 -4.37 -0.11
CA ARG A 91 16.58 -4.21 0.77
C ARG A 91 16.45 -3.02 1.72
N GLN A 92 15.80 -1.95 1.28
CA GLN A 92 15.60 -0.72 2.07
C GLN A 92 14.40 -0.83 3.02
N SER A 93 13.48 -1.75 2.76
CA SER A 93 12.27 -1.91 3.58
C SER A 93 12.55 -2.69 4.85
N ASP A 94 11.90 -2.30 5.95
CA ASP A 94 11.87 -3.05 7.20
C ASP A 94 10.95 -4.26 7.09
N GLU A 95 9.80 -4.09 6.42
CA GLU A 95 8.81 -5.13 6.18
C GLU A 95 8.43 -5.17 4.69
N LEU A 96 8.32 -6.37 4.13
CA LEU A 96 7.94 -6.61 2.74
C LEU A 96 6.64 -7.40 2.70
N LEU A 97 5.53 -6.76 2.33
CA LEU A 97 4.25 -7.41 2.18
C LEU A 97 4.14 -8.07 0.81
N LEU A 98 4.24 -9.39 0.76
CA LEU A 98 3.96 -10.16 -0.45
C LEU A 98 2.46 -10.47 -0.50
N VAL A 99 1.73 -9.68 -1.30
CA VAL A 99 0.29 -9.82 -1.44
C VAL A 99 -0.04 -10.83 -2.54
N THR A 100 -0.82 -11.84 -2.19
CA THR A 100 -1.32 -12.88 -3.12
C THR A 100 -2.83 -13.07 -2.94
N THR A 101 -3.44 -13.97 -3.69
CA THR A 101 -4.81 -14.46 -3.46
C THR A 101 -4.78 -15.97 -3.21
N ASN A 102 -5.91 -16.55 -2.80
CA ASN A 102 -6.01 -18.00 -2.59
C ASN A 102 -6.28 -18.80 -3.90
N GLU A 103 -5.87 -18.26 -5.04
CA GLU A 103 -5.92 -18.90 -6.34
C GLU A 103 -4.59 -19.58 -6.68
N LEU A 104 -4.65 -20.74 -7.34
CA LEU A 104 -3.47 -21.54 -7.67
C LEU A 104 -2.42 -20.79 -8.48
N SER A 105 -2.85 -19.98 -9.45
CA SER A 105 -1.96 -19.16 -10.30
C SER A 105 -1.22 -18.10 -9.49
N CYS A 106 -1.90 -17.45 -8.56
CA CYS A 106 -1.33 -16.45 -7.67
C CYS A 106 -0.38 -17.06 -6.65
N LEU A 107 -0.70 -18.27 -6.15
CA LEU A 107 0.19 -19.02 -5.27
C LEU A 107 1.51 -19.38 -5.99
N GLN A 108 1.44 -19.84 -7.26
CA GLN A 108 2.64 -20.11 -8.06
C GLN A 108 3.48 -18.85 -8.27
N ALA A 109 2.84 -17.69 -8.52
CA ALA A 109 3.54 -16.42 -8.64
C ALA A 109 4.23 -16.02 -7.34
N ALA A 110 3.56 -16.21 -6.20
CA ALA A 110 4.12 -15.94 -4.88
C ALA A 110 5.33 -16.85 -4.58
N GLN A 111 5.27 -18.15 -4.91
CA GLN A 111 6.42 -19.06 -4.80
C GLN A 111 7.63 -18.57 -5.61
N LYS A 112 7.41 -18.13 -6.85
CA LYS A 112 8.49 -17.60 -7.70
C LYS A 112 9.08 -16.32 -7.11
N ALA A 113 8.25 -15.43 -6.56
CA ALA A 113 8.70 -14.20 -5.91
C ALA A 113 9.55 -14.50 -4.68
N LEU A 114 9.10 -15.41 -3.82
CA LEU A 114 9.84 -15.83 -2.63
C LEU A 114 11.20 -16.45 -3.01
N ALA A 115 11.21 -17.36 -3.99
CA ALA A 115 12.46 -17.96 -4.49
C ALA A 115 13.40 -16.92 -5.11
N TYR A 116 12.86 -15.89 -5.74
CA TYR A 116 13.65 -14.79 -6.29
C TYR A 116 14.30 -13.96 -5.16
N PHE A 117 13.55 -13.62 -4.12
CA PHE A 117 14.08 -12.92 -2.96
C PHE A 117 15.15 -13.72 -2.23
N ASP A 118 14.94 -15.01 -2.01
CA ASP A 118 15.92 -15.91 -1.39
C ASP A 118 17.26 -15.95 -2.18
N ARG A 119 17.19 -16.12 -3.51
CA ARG A 119 18.37 -16.11 -4.40
C ARG A 119 19.13 -14.80 -4.35
N ASN A 120 18.43 -13.69 -4.12
CA ASN A 120 19.01 -12.35 -4.07
C ASN A 120 19.31 -11.88 -2.64
N ARG A 121 19.30 -12.80 -1.66
CA ARG A 121 19.64 -12.55 -0.25
C ARG A 121 18.79 -11.46 0.42
N VAL A 122 17.52 -11.36 0.04
CA VAL A 122 16.54 -10.60 0.80
C VAL A 122 16.17 -11.44 2.04
N GLU A 123 16.26 -10.86 3.21
CA GLU A 123 15.99 -11.55 4.45
C GLU A 123 14.56 -12.06 4.51
N ARG A 124 14.39 -13.39 4.66
CA ARG A 124 13.07 -14.03 4.72
C ARG A 124 12.23 -13.53 5.89
N SER A 125 12.87 -13.17 6.99
CA SER A 125 12.23 -12.62 8.18
C SER A 125 11.48 -11.31 7.94
N LYS A 126 11.85 -10.54 6.90
CA LYS A 126 11.16 -9.32 6.50
C LYS A 126 9.92 -9.58 5.65
N VAL A 127 9.79 -10.77 5.05
CA VAL A 127 8.72 -11.06 4.10
C VAL A 127 7.48 -11.57 4.83
N ARG A 128 6.38 -10.82 4.71
CA ARG A 128 5.07 -11.13 5.27
C ARG A 128 4.10 -11.49 4.15
N VAL A 129 3.60 -12.72 4.16
CA VAL A 129 2.60 -13.14 3.17
C VAL A 129 1.22 -12.66 3.60
N VAL A 130 0.57 -11.88 2.74
CA VAL A 130 -0.81 -11.41 2.94
C VAL A 130 -1.69 -12.01 1.85
N VAL A 131 -2.74 -12.73 2.23
CA VAL A 131 -3.70 -13.29 1.29
C VAL A 131 -4.90 -12.35 1.17
N ASN A 132 -4.98 -11.65 0.04
CA ASN A 132 -6.06 -10.73 -0.27
C ASN A 132 -7.23 -11.46 -0.95
N ARG A 133 -8.44 -10.92 -0.86
CA ARG A 133 -9.67 -11.50 -1.41
C ARG A 133 -9.90 -12.93 -0.93
N PHE A 134 -9.51 -13.22 0.29
CA PHE A 134 -9.63 -14.55 0.85
C PHE A 134 -11.10 -14.94 1.03
N SER A 135 -11.50 -16.12 0.49
CA SER A 135 -12.78 -16.76 0.73
C SER A 135 -12.53 -18.16 1.24
N LYS A 136 -13.25 -18.56 2.30
CA LYS A 136 -13.14 -19.91 2.84
C LYS A 136 -13.80 -20.97 1.95
N ASP A 137 -14.76 -20.54 1.13
CA ASP A 137 -15.58 -21.43 0.33
C ASP A 137 -15.02 -21.64 -1.09
N VAL A 138 -14.05 -20.81 -1.50
CA VAL A 138 -13.49 -20.82 -2.86
C VAL A 138 -11.97 -20.69 -2.80
N GLY A 139 -11.28 -21.50 -3.63
CA GLY A 139 -9.82 -21.47 -3.74
C GLY A 139 -9.13 -22.36 -2.72
N LEU A 140 -7.86 -22.07 -2.45
CA LEU A 140 -7.01 -22.85 -1.57
C LEU A 140 -7.22 -22.45 -0.10
N SER A 141 -7.19 -23.42 0.81
CA SER A 141 -7.21 -23.13 2.24
C SER A 141 -5.88 -22.51 2.72
N GLN A 142 -5.90 -21.87 3.87
CA GLN A 142 -4.70 -21.24 4.43
C GLN A 142 -3.59 -22.26 4.65
N GLU A 143 -3.91 -23.45 5.17
CA GLU A 143 -2.95 -24.52 5.43
C GLU A 143 -2.25 -25.01 4.15
N VAL A 144 -3.00 -25.08 3.03
CA VAL A 144 -2.43 -25.43 1.73
C VAL A 144 -1.49 -24.34 1.22
N ILE A 145 -1.86 -23.06 1.42
CA ILE A 145 -1.03 -21.93 1.04
C ILE A 145 0.27 -21.93 1.85
N GLU A 146 0.20 -22.09 3.16
CA GLU A 146 1.35 -22.12 4.07
C GLU A 146 2.30 -23.29 3.75
N ALA A 147 1.73 -24.46 3.52
CA ALA A 147 2.51 -25.64 3.11
C ALA A 147 3.23 -25.43 1.78
N ALA A 148 2.57 -24.82 0.80
CA ALA A 148 3.14 -24.57 -0.52
C ALA A 148 4.20 -23.46 -0.51
N LEU A 149 4.04 -22.43 0.30
CA LEU A 149 4.97 -21.30 0.39
C LEU A 149 6.10 -21.54 1.40
N HIS A 150 6.01 -22.61 2.22
CA HIS A 150 6.91 -22.89 3.34
C HIS A 150 7.06 -21.68 4.28
N THR A 151 5.95 -20.98 4.53
CA THR A 151 5.89 -19.82 5.41
C THR A 151 4.45 -19.60 5.89
N GLU A 152 4.30 -19.02 7.07
CA GLU A 152 2.99 -18.70 7.64
C GLU A 152 2.33 -17.54 6.86
N VAL A 153 1.01 -17.59 6.77
CA VAL A 153 0.20 -16.48 6.29
C VAL A 153 0.10 -15.44 7.41
N TYR A 154 0.77 -14.31 7.20
CA TYR A 154 0.80 -13.23 8.17
C TYR A 154 -0.59 -12.61 8.41
N HIS A 155 -1.37 -12.44 7.34
CA HIS A 155 -2.71 -11.87 7.42
C HIS A 155 -3.58 -12.27 6.23
N THR A 156 -4.90 -12.37 6.46
CA THR A 156 -5.90 -12.60 5.42
C THR A 156 -6.85 -11.41 5.35
N ILE A 157 -7.11 -10.90 4.14
CA ILE A 157 -8.08 -9.83 3.88
C ILE A 157 -9.27 -10.47 3.19
N PRO A 158 -10.50 -10.41 3.75
CA PRO A 158 -11.66 -11.07 3.18
C PRO A 158 -12.04 -10.49 1.81
N SER A 159 -12.66 -11.31 0.98
CA SER A 159 -13.26 -10.86 -0.27
C SER A 159 -14.50 -10.03 0.02
N ASP A 160 -14.51 -8.75 -0.36
CA ASP A 160 -15.63 -7.83 -0.20
C ASP A 160 -15.69 -6.89 -1.41
N TYR A 161 -16.12 -7.47 -2.54
CA TYR A 161 -16.15 -6.77 -3.82
C TYR A 161 -17.03 -5.52 -3.79
N GLU A 162 -18.20 -5.59 -3.15
CA GLU A 162 -19.14 -4.47 -3.14
C GLU A 162 -18.59 -3.25 -2.40
N THR A 163 -18.03 -3.47 -1.20
CA THR A 163 -17.40 -2.40 -0.42
C THR A 163 -16.23 -1.77 -1.17
N ILE A 164 -15.35 -2.60 -1.74
CA ILE A 164 -14.19 -2.11 -2.46
C ILE A 164 -14.60 -1.37 -3.73
N SER A 165 -15.52 -1.93 -4.54
CA SER A 165 -16.00 -1.28 -5.76
C SER A 165 -16.61 0.09 -5.48
N ARG A 166 -17.45 0.20 -4.46
CA ARG A 166 -18.04 1.47 -4.04
C ARG A 166 -16.98 2.48 -3.59
N SER A 167 -16.04 2.05 -2.76
CA SER A 167 -14.94 2.91 -2.27
C SER A 167 -14.09 3.46 -3.42
N LEU A 168 -13.79 2.63 -4.42
CA LEU A 168 -13.04 3.03 -5.61
C LEU A 168 -13.78 4.08 -6.44
N VAL A 169 -15.10 3.89 -6.68
CA VAL A 169 -15.93 4.87 -7.41
C VAL A 169 -15.97 6.21 -6.66
N GLU A 170 -16.08 6.16 -5.36
CA GLU A 170 -16.14 7.35 -4.50
C GLU A 170 -14.77 8.02 -4.30
N GLY A 171 -13.67 7.33 -4.58
CA GLY A 171 -12.31 7.83 -4.39
C GLY A 171 -11.95 7.97 -2.91
N ARG A 172 -12.40 7.02 -2.08
CA ARG A 172 -12.14 6.99 -0.64
C ARG A 172 -11.80 5.59 -0.15
N ALA A 173 -11.16 5.52 1.00
CA ALA A 173 -10.84 4.24 1.63
C ALA A 173 -12.11 3.47 2.04
N ALA A 174 -11.98 2.13 2.11
CA ALA A 174 -13.05 1.28 2.61
C ALA A 174 -13.40 1.67 4.07
N PRO A 175 -14.69 1.79 4.41
CA PRO A 175 -15.10 2.15 5.76
C PRO A 175 -14.59 1.14 6.79
N SER A 176 -14.06 1.65 7.91
CA SER A 176 -13.48 0.83 8.98
C SER A 176 -14.45 -0.16 9.63
N ALA A 177 -15.75 0.10 9.55
CA ALA A 177 -16.79 -0.78 10.08
C ALA A 177 -17.02 -2.04 9.23
N THR A 178 -16.58 -2.06 7.98
CA THR A 178 -16.76 -3.20 7.06
C THR A 178 -15.79 -4.34 7.36
N PRO A 179 -16.07 -5.58 6.91
CA PRO A 179 -15.14 -6.70 7.11
C PRO A 179 -13.74 -6.42 6.57
N VAL A 180 -13.62 -5.88 5.36
CA VAL A 180 -12.34 -5.53 4.75
C VAL A 180 -11.67 -4.38 5.50
N GLY A 181 -12.41 -3.34 5.91
CA GLY A 181 -11.86 -2.22 6.67
C GLY A 181 -11.30 -2.65 8.03
N LYS A 182 -12.03 -3.49 8.77
CA LYS A 182 -11.56 -4.09 10.04
C LYS A 182 -10.30 -4.94 9.84
N SER A 183 -10.28 -5.74 8.77
CA SER A 183 -9.13 -6.58 8.45
C SER A 183 -7.88 -5.74 8.13
N ILE A 184 -8.03 -4.65 7.37
CA ILE A 184 -6.92 -3.73 7.08
C ILE A 184 -6.44 -3.04 8.36
N GLN A 185 -7.33 -2.61 9.26
CA GLN A 185 -6.94 -2.06 10.56
C GLN A 185 -6.11 -3.05 11.37
N GLN A 186 -6.55 -4.31 11.46
CA GLN A 186 -5.79 -5.38 12.14
C GLN A 186 -4.41 -5.61 11.50
N LEU A 187 -4.32 -5.54 10.17
CA LEU A 187 -3.03 -5.63 9.48
C LEU A 187 -2.10 -4.48 9.88
N VAL A 188 -2.62 -3.24 9.90
CA VAL A 188 -1.84 -2.07 10.30
C VAL A 188 -1.42 -2.16 11.76
N GLU A 189 -2.30 -2.60 12.67
CA GLU A 189 -1.95 -2.83 14.08
C GLU A 189 -0.83 -3.86 14.25
N LYS A 190 -0.88 -4.95 13.48
CA LYS A 190 0.19 -5.97 13.47
C LYS A 190 1.53 -5.41 12.99
N LEU A 191 1.51 -4.57 11.95
CA LEU A 191 2.73 -3.99 11.35
C LEU A 191 3.34 -2.90 12.21
N THR A 192 2.51 -2.06 12.82
CA THR A 192 2.99 -0.87 13.55
C THR A 192 3.14 -1.10 15.06
N GLY A 193 2.53 -2.16 15.59
CA GLY A 193 2.42 -2.38 17.04
C GLY A 193 1.54 -1.35 17.76
N LYS A 194 0.90 -0.44 17.02
CA LYS A 194 0.04 0.62 17.56
C LYS A 194 -1.43 0.26 17.35
N ALA A 195 -2.23 0.23 18.42
CA ALA A 195 -3.67 0.04 18.32
C ALA A 195 -4.33 1.25 17.62
N ILE A 196 -5.09 1.00 16.57
CA ILE A 196 -5.86 2.04 15.88
C ILE A 196 -7.15 2.28 16.67
N ARG A 197 -7.26 3.41 17.33
CA ARG A 197 -8.53 3.85 17.91
C ARG A 197 -9.48 4.19 16.75
N SER A 198 -10.54 3.40 16.58
CA SER A 198 -11.63 3.76 15.67
C SER A 198 -12.24 5.06 16.18
N GLU A 199 -12.03 6.18 15.51
CA GLU A 199 -12.87 7.35 15.73
C GLU A 199 -14.28 6.96 15.29
N SER A 200 -15.16 6.73 16.25
CA SER A 200 -16.59 6.70 15.98
C SER A 200 -16.95 8.05 15.35
N PRO A 201 -17.69 8.08 14.23
CA PRO A 201 -18.14 9.33 13.65
C PRO A 201 -18.91 10.09 14.74
N LYS A 202 -18.42 11.26 15.13
CA LYS A 202 -19.17 12.15 16.02
C LYS A 202 -20.52 12.36 15.36
N PRO A 203 -21.66 12.08 16.04
CA PRO A 203 -22.94 12.40 15.48
C PRO A 203 -22.96 13.89 15.21
N SER A 204 -23.07 14.27 13.94
CA SER A 204 -23.31 15.66 13.57
C SER A 204 -24.59 16.07 14.28
N SER A 205 -24.48 16.97 15.25
CA SER A 205 -25.61 17.53 15.97
C SER A 205 -26.45 18.36 15.00
N LEU A 206 -27.40 17.70 14.34
CA LEU A 206 -28.48 18.32 13.57
C LEU A 206 -29.57 18.92 14.48
N THR A 207 -29.21 19.35 15.68
CA THR A 207 -30.19 19.85 16.68
C THR A 207 -30.29 21.36 16.74
N ASN A 208 -29.74 22.13 15.78
CA ASN A 208 -29.87 23.59 15.80
C ASN A 208 -30.52 24.22 14.56
N LEU A 209 -31.36 23.51 13.82
CA LEU A 209 -32.05 24.12 12.65
C LEU A 209 -33.57 24.33 12.84
N PHE A 210 -34.13 24.12 14.04
CA PHE A 210 -35.57 24.38 14.31
C PHE A 210 -35.85 25.50 15.31
N GLY A 211 -34.90 26.44 15.50
CA GLY A 211 -35.03 27.56 16.44
C GLY A 211 -35.58 28.86 15.86
N PHE A 212 -35.95 28.94 14.57
CA PHE A 212 -36.34 30.22 13.94
C PHE A 212 -37.74 30.22 13.25
N LEU A 213 -38.71 29.56 13.82
CA LEU A 213 -40.12 29.69 13.38
C LEU A 213 -41.04 29.73 14.56
N ARG A 214 -40.94 30.78 15.38
CA ARG A 214 -42.00 31.27 16.26
C ARG A 214 -41.72 32.75 16.58
N ARG A 215 -42.22 33.64 15.74
CA ARG A 215 -42.89 34.90 16.07
C ARG A 215 -43.50 35.46 14.81
#